data_c05f126072c1498524d417ded612f299
#
_entry.id   c05f126072c1498524d417ded612f299
#
_cell.length_a   1.000
_cell.length_b   1.000
_cell.length_c   1.000
_cell.angle_alpha   90.00
_cell.angle_beta   90.00
_cell.angle_gamma   90.00
#
_symmetry.space_group_name_H-M   'P 1'
#
loop_
_entity.id
_entity.type
_entity.pdbx_description
1 polymer ?
#
loop_
_entity_poly.entity_id
_entity_poly.type
_entity_poly.pdbx_seq_one_letter_code
_entity_poly.pdbx_strand_id
1 'polypeptide(L)'
;VLGSRGLGDVYKRQMLDMYEKYGYYKDNVIAITHKGIEGLQKIQSIMDNLRKNPPMKFGNYDVTAVRDYLKDEIVNVKTGEKKPTGIPKSNVLYFELTEDAWLCVRPSGTEPKIKLYFGVVGKDLADADEKSEKLAVIVKDLLNQLG
;
A
#
# COMPACT_ATOMS: atom_id res chain seq x y z
N VAL A 1 -27.84 0.86 25.90
CA VAL A 1 -28.32 0.07 24.75
C VAL A 1 -28.63 0.96 23.55
N LEU A 2 -29.39 2.02 23.75
CA LEU A 2 -29.66 3.02 22.73
C LEU A 2 -28.40 3.74 22.27
N GLY A 3 -27.44 3.97 23.17
CA GLY A 3 -26.20 4.65 22.87
C GLY A 3 -25.30 3.88 21.90
N SER A 4 -25.14 2.59 22.12
CA SER A 4 -24.31 1.73 21.29
C SER A 4 -24.88 1.59 19.87
N ARG A 5 -26.16 1.35 19.74
CA ARG A 5 -26.86 1.22 18.46
C ARG A 5 -26.96 2.56 17.72
N GLY A 6 -27.30 3.62 18.44
CA GLY A 6 -27.40 4.96 17.88
C GLY A 6 -26.06 5.51 17.41
N LEU A 7 -24.98 5.24 18.17
CA LEU A 7 -23.62 5.61 17.79
C LEU A 7 -23.15 4.87 16.53
N GLY A 8 -23.44 3.57 16.42
CA GLY A 8 -23.13 2.80 15.24
C GLY A 8 -23.83 3.31 13.98
N ASP A 9 -25.11 3.63 14.08
CA ASP A 9 -25.90 4.13 12.97
C ASP A 9 -25.47 5.56 12.56
N VAL A 10 -25.20 6.43 13.53
CA VAL A 10 -24.70 7.80 13.28
C VAL A 10 -23.33 7.76 12.62
N TYR A 11 -22.43 6.93 13.11
CA TYR A 11 -21.09 6.77 12.58
C TYR A 11 -21.11 6.23 11.14
N LYS A 12 -21.94 5.24 10.89
CA LYS A 12 -22.13 4.66 9.55
C LYS A 12 -22.68 5.68 8.57
N ARG A 13 -23.64 6.51 9.00
CA ARG A 13 -24.21 7.57 8.19
C ARG A 13 -23.19 8.64 7.86
N GLN A 14 -22.36 9.05 8.81
CA GLN A 14 -21.26 9.99 8.59
C GLN A 14 -20.24 9.45 7.58
N MET A 15 -19.90 8.16 7.66
CA MET A 15 -19.01 7.53 6.69
C MET A 15 -19.61 7.51 5.28
N LEU A 16 -20.89 7.20 5.14
CA LEU A 16 -21.57 7.21 3.85
C LEU A 16 -21.62 8.62 3.24
N ASP A 17 -21.89 9.63 4.05
CA ASP A 17 -21.89 11.03 3.60
C ASP A 17 -20.49 11.45 3.13
N MET A 18 -19.45 11.02 3.83
CA MET A 18 -18.08 11.27 3.45
C MET A 18 -17.73 10.59 2.12
N TYR A 19 -18.17 9.36 1.91
CA TYR A 19 -17.94 8.62 0.66
C TYR A 19 -18.65 9.27 -0.53
N GLU A 20 -19.86 9.77 -0.37
CA GLU A 20 -20.57 10.50 -1.41
C GLU A 20 -19.85 11.78 -1.83
N LYS A 21 -19.26 12.48 -0.86
CA LYS A 21 -18.60 13.77 -1.09
C LYS A 21 -17.18 13.62 -1.64
N TYR A 22 -16.40 12.63 -1.16
CA TYR A 22 -14.98 12.47 -1.48
C TYR A 22 -14.64 11.20 -2.23
N GLY A 23 -15.64 10.39 -2.59
CA GLY A 23 -15.45 9.08 -3.21
C GLY A 23 -15.43 7.93 -2.18
N TYR A 24 -15.45 6.72 -2.68
CA TYR A 24 -15.44 5.51 -1.85
C TYR A 24 -14.01 5.03 -1.66
N TYR A 25 -13.58 5.03 -0.42
CA TYR A 25 -12.25 4.58 -0.02
C TYR A 25 -12.29 3.10 0.36
N LYS A 26 -11.34 2.33 -0.16
CA LYS A 26 -11.20 0.92 0.19
C LYS A 26 -9.77 0.56 0.51
N ASP A 27 -9.57 0.02 1.72
CA ASP A 27 -8.32 -0.59 2.16
C ASP A 27 -8.34 -2.09 1.88
N ASN A 28 -7.18 -2.63 1.58
CA ASN A 28 -7.01 -4.07 1.45
C ASN A 28 -5.63 -4.49 1.93
N VAL A 29 -5.51 -5.78 2.26
CA VAL A 29 -4.25 -6.40 2.63
C VAL A 29 -4.14 -7.74 1.92
N ILE A 30 -2.98 -7.98 1.30
CA ILE A 30 -2.66 -9.28 0.71
C ILE A 30 -1.28 -9.71 1.18
N ALA A 31 -1.00 -11.01 1.08
CA ALA A 31 0.29 -11.56 1.45
C ALA A 31 0.87 -12.37 0.29
N ILE A 32 2.18 -12.22 0.08
CA ILE A 32 2.95 -13.07 -0.83
C ILE A 32 3.83 -13.96 0.02
N THR A 33 3.70 -15.28 -0.15
CA THR A 33 4.45 -16.27 0.61
C THR A 33 5.32 -17.10 -0.33
N HIS A 34 6.59 -17.26 0.04
CA HIS A 34 7.53 -18.16 -0.62
C HIS A 34 8.05 -19.16 0.40
N LYS A 35 7.87 -20.45 0.13
CA LYS A 35 8.21 -21.51 1.10
C LYS A 35 9.72 -21.80 1.12
N GLY A 36 10.20 -22.25 2.28
CA GLY A 36 11.55 -22.75 2.47
C GLY A 36 12.60 -21.68 2.72
N ILE A 37 13.85 -22.12 2.81
CA ILE A 37 15.01 -21.23 3.01
C ILE A 37 15.20 -20.30 1.81
N GLU A 38 14.99 -20.81 0.62
CA GLU A 38 15.01 -20.04 -0.62
C GLU A 38 13.95 -18.94 -0.61
N GLY A 39 12.83 -19.19 0.08
CA GLY A 39 11.76 -18.22 0.24
C GLY A 39 12.20 -16.95 0.96
N LEU A 40 12.98 -17.07 2.03
CA LEU A 40 13.53 -15.91 2.76
C LEU A 40 14.46 -15.09 1.88
N GLN A 41 15.32 -15.75 1.10
CA GLN A 41 16.21 -15.08 0.16
C GLN A 41 15.43 -14.36 -0.94
N LYS A 42 14.36 -14.97 -1.42
CA LYS A 42 13.50 -14.39 -2.44
C LYS A 42 12.79 -13.14 -1.94
N ILE A 43 12.28 -13.18 -0.71
CA ILE A 43 11.68 -12.00 -0.05
C ILE A 43 12.70 -10.87 0.09
N GLN A 44 13.91 -11.19 0.52
CA GLN A 44 14.99 -10.21 0.64
C GLN A 44 15.33 -9.60 -0.72
N SER A 45 15.41 -10.40 -1.78
CA SER A 45 15.68 -9.92 -3.14
C SER A 45 14.58 -8.99 -3.63
N ILE A 46 13.32 -9.29 -3.35
CA ILE A 46 12.19 -8.44 -3.69
C ILE A 46 12.36 -7.05 -3.03
N MET A 47 12.63 -7.02 -1.74
CA MET A 47 12.80 -5.78 -1.01
C MET A 47 14.01 -4.97 -1.51
N ASP A 48 15.13 -5.62 -1.75
CA ASP A 48 16.35 -4.99 -2.25
C ASP A 48 16.12 -4.39 -3.64
N ASN A 49 15.46 -5.11 -4.52
CA ASN A 49 15.15 -4.64 -5.88
C ASN A 49 14.15 -3.48 -5.86
N LEU A 50 13.15 -3.52 -4.99
CA LEU A 50 12.22 -2.40 -4.82
C LEU A 50 12.93 -1.13 -4.35
N ARG A 51 13.91 -1.25 -3.45
CA ARG A 51 14.67 -0.10 -2.96
C ARG A 51 15.61 0.45 -4.01
N LYS A 52 16.29 -0.44 -4.71
CA LYS A 52 17.30 -0.08 -5.72
C LYS A 52 16.67 0.62 -6.91
N ASN A 53 15.56 0.08 -7.39
CA ASN A 53 14.83 0.59 -8.55
C ASN A 53 13.33 0.68 -8.24
N PRO A 54 12.89 1.70 -7.49
CA PRO A 54 11.47 1.83 -7.18
C PRO A 54 10.63 1.95 -8.45
N PRO A 55 9.54 1.18 -8.55
CA PRO A 55 8.64 1.33 -9.69
C PRO A 55 8.07 2.74 -9.77
N MET A 56 7.94 3.25 -10.97
CA MET A 56 7.36 4.57 -11.22
C MET A 56 5.85 4.51 -11.41
N LYS A 57 5.32 3.32 -11.61
CA LYS A 57 3.90 3.06 -11.84
C LYS A 57 3.46 1.73 -11.26
N PHE A 58 2.23 1.69 -10.80
CA PHE A 58 1.51 0.46 -10.49
C PHE A 58 0.21 0.47 -11.30
N GLY A 59 0.21 -0.16 -12.49
CA GLY A 59 -0.92 -0.09 -13.40
C GLY A 59 -1.17 1.33 -13.89
N ASN A 60 -2.35 1.85 -13.63
CA ASN A 60 -2.74 3.22 -14.00
C ASN A 60 -2.36 4.27 -12.95
N TYR A 61 -1.81 3.85 -11.82
CA TYR A 61 -1.38 4.76 -10.76
C TYR A 61 0.08 5.14 -10.94
N ASP A 62 0.36 6.43 -10.97
CA ASP A 62 1.73 6.94 -10.95
C ASP A 62 2.21 7.05 -9.51
N VAL A 63 3.49 6.76 -9.28
CA VAL A 63 4.13 6.95 -7.99
C VAL A 63 4.52 8.41 -7.85
N THR A 64 4.01 9.08 -6.82
CA THR A 64 4.31 10.49 -6.55
C THR A 64 5.40 10.69 -5.52
N ALA A 65 5.50 9.78 -4.55
CA ALA A 65 6.56 9.79 -3.55
C ALA A 65 6.85 8.38 -3.07
N VAL A 66 8.08 8.15 -2.63
CA VAL A 66 8.53 6.89 -2.06
C VAL A 66 9.08 7.17 -0.67
N ARG A 67 8.55 6.49 0.34
CA ARG A 67 9.04 6.53 1.71
C ARG A 67 9.80 5.25 1.99
N ASP A 68 11.09 5.36 2.24
CA ASP A 68 11.94 4.25 2.64
C ASP A 68 12.29 4.41 4.12
N TYR A 69 11.59 3.65 4.95
CA TYR A 69 11.76 3.75 6.41
C TYR A 69 13.06 3.10 6.89
N LEU A 70 13.70 2.29 6.07
CA LEU A 70 15.01 1.74 6.42
C LEU A 70 16.13 2.76 6.21
N LYS A 71 16.03 3.57 5.16
CA LYS A 71 16.98 4.66 4.85
C LYS A 71 16.60 5.98 5.51
N ASP A 72 15.45 6.06 6.16
CA ASP A 72 14.90 7.29 6.71
C ASP A 72 14.76 8.40 5.65
N GLU A 73 14.21 8.07 4.50
CA GLU A 73 14.05 8.98 3.37
C GLU A 73 12.61 9.01 2.86
N ILE A 74 12.15 10.23 2.54
CA ILE A 74 10.97 10.44 1.70
C ILE A 74 11.44 11.14 0.44
N VAL A 75 11.24 10.52 -0.72
CA VAL A 75 11.66 11.07 -2.01
C VAL A 75 10.45 11.49 -2.80
N ASN A 76 10.40 12.77 -3.18
CA ASN A 76 9.41 13.27 -4.13
C ASN A 76 9.86 12.88 -5.53
N VAL A 77 9.08 12.07 -6.22
CA VAL A 77 9.46 11.52 -7.54
C VAL A 77 9.58 12.61 -8.61
N LYS A 78 8.72 13.65 -8.56
CA LYS A 78 8.74 14.73 -9.55
C LYS A 78 9.92 15.67 -9.38
N THR A 79 10.25 16.06 -8.15
CA THR A 79 11.26 17.07 -7.84
C THR A 79 12.60 16.48 -7.47
N GLY A 80 12.63 15.19 -7.06
CA GLY A 80 13.81 14.55 -6.51
C GLY A 80 14.16 15.02 -5.10
N GLU A 81 13.33 15.87 -4.50
CA GLU A 81 13.54 16.36 -3.15
C GLU A 81 13.49 15.22 -2.13
N LYS A 82 14.44 15.20 -1.22
CA LYS A 82 14.54 14.21 -0.14
C LYS A 82 14.40 14.87 1.20
N LYS A 83 13.67 14.22 2.11
CA LYS A 83 13.57 14.66 3.50
C LYS A 83 13.46 13.43 4.40
N PRO A 84 13.79 13.55 5.71
CA PRO A 84 13.67 12.43 6.64
C PRO A 84 12.22 12.09 6.94
N THR A 85 11.95 10.82 7.28
CA THR A 85 10.63 10.38 7.72
C THR A 85 10.30 10.86 9.13
N GLY A 86 11.34 11.02 9.95
CA GLY A 86 11.20 11.44 11.33
C GLY A 86 10.72 10.36 12.30
N ILE A 87 10.67 9.10 11.84
CA ILE A 87 10.27 7.98 12.68
C ILE A 87 11.36 6.91 12.75
N PRO A 88 11.34 6.00 13.74
CA PRO A 88 12.34 4.95 13.88
C PRO A 88 12.46 4.10 12.61
N LYS A 89 13.68 3.66 12.32
CA LYS A 89 13.96 2.85 11.13
C LYS A 89 13.26 1.49 11.18
N SER A 90 12.68 1.09 10.06
CA SER A 90 12.06 -0.22 9.89
C SER A 90 12.12 -0.64 8.41
N ASN A 91 12.09 -1.95 8.16
CA ASN A 91 12.15 -2.48 6.80
C ASN A 91 10.77 -2.39 6.12
N VAL A 92 10.38 -1.17 5.79
CA VAL A 92 9.08 -0.85 5.18
C VAL A 92 9.30 0.14 4.04
N LEU A 93 8.60 -0.10 2.94
CA LEU A 93 8.50 0.82 1.82
C LEU A 93 7.05 1.28 1.66
N TYR A 94 6.86 2.57 1.47
CA TYR A 94 5.54 3.16 1.27
C TYR A 94 5.55 3.98 -0.02
N PHE A 95 4.61 3.70 -0.90
CA PHE A 95 4.47 4.40 -2.17
C PHE A 95 3.21 5.26 -2.13
N GLU A 96 3.38 6.56 -2.27
CA GLU A 96 2.26 7.47 -2.49
C GLU A 96 1.92 7.44 -3.97
N LEU A 97 0.66 7.23 -4.27
CA LEU A 97 0.18 7.08 -5.64
C LEU A 97 -0.76 8.22 -6.01
N THR A 98 -1.00 8.40 -7.31
CA THR A 98 -2.02 9.33 -7.79
C THR A 98 -3.42 8.92 -7.35
N GLU A 99 -4.38 9.82 -7.42
CA GLU A 99 -5.80 9.60 -7.08
C GLU A 99 -6.00 9.15 -5.61
N ASP A 100 -5.17 9.66 -4.70
CA ASP A 100 -5.20 9.36 -3.27
C ASP A 100 -5.01 7.86 -2.94
N ALA A 101 -4.46 7.10 -3.87
CA ALA A 101 -4.09 5.72 -3.64
C ALA A 101 -2.72 5.62 -2.97
N TRP A 102 -2.45 4.49 -2.33
CA TRP A 102 -1.18 4.23 -1.65
C TRP A 102 -0.91 2.73 -1.57
N LEU A 103 0.35 2.38 -1.39
CA LEU A 103 0.81 1.01 -1.23
C LEU A 103 1.92 0.95 -0.19
N CYS A 104 1.78 0.08 0.79
CA CYS A 104 2.81 -0.18 1.80
C CYS A 104 3.28 -1.63 1.69
N VAL A 105 4.60 -1.82 1.62
CA VAL A 105 5.23 -3.13 1.47
C VAL A 105 6.06 -3.41 2.72
N ARG A 106 5.75 -4.51 3.40
CA ARG A 106 6.40 -4.89 4.65
C ARG A 106 6.68 -6.40 4.69
N PRO A 107 7.96 -6.82 4.76
CA PRO A 107 8.27 -8.23 4.98
C PRO A 107 7.96 -8.62 6.44
N SER A 108 7.64 -9.90 6.64
CA SER A 108 7.35 -10.43 7.98
C SER A 108 8.56 -10.36 8.91
N GLY A 109 9.77 -10.56 8.39
CA GLY A 109 10.99 -10.61 9.17
C GLY A 109 11.31 -11.99 9.72
N THR A 110 10.31 -12.77 10.10
CA THR A 110 10.48 -14.13 10.66
C THR A 110 10.00 -15.23 9.72
N GLU A 111 9.07 -14.91 8.85
CA GLU A 111 8.49 -15.84 7.88
C GLU A 111 8.82 -15.41 6.45
N PRO A 112 8.88 -16.34 5.48
CA PRO A 112 9.13 -16.00 4.07
C PRO A 112 7.89 -15.40 3.41
N LYS A 113 7.48 -14.23 3.89
CA LYS A 113 6.22 -13.59 3.55
C LYS A 113 6.38 -12.07 3.48
N ILE A 114 5.75 -11.46 2.48
CA ILE A 114 5.58 -10.01 2.39
C ILE A 114 4.10 -9.70 2.54
N LYS A 115 3.78 -8.74 3.39
CA LYS A 115 2.44 -8.17 3.51
C LYS A 115 2.37 -6.89 2.69
N LEU A 116 1.30 -6.77 1.91
CA LEU A 116 1.01 -5.61 1.09
C LEU A 116 -0.27 -4.98 1.60
N TYR A 117 -0.16 -3.74 2.07
CA TYR A 117 -1.31 -2.94 2.49
C TYR A 117 -1.51 -1.86 1.43
N PHE A 118 -2.72 -1.67 0.97
CA PHE A 118 -2.99 -0.64 -0.02
C PHE A 118 -4.40 -0.08 0.11
N GLY A 119 -4.57 1.14 -0.39
CA GLY A 119 -5.86 1.81 -0.40
C GLY A 119 -6.10 2.47 -1.75
N VAL A 120 -7.35 2.45 -2.18
CA VAL A 120 -7.79 3.08 -3.42
C VAL A 120 -9.08 3.85 -3.18
N VAL A 121 -9.38 4.80 -4.06
CA VAL A 121 -10.61 5.58 -4.04
C VAL A 121 -11.36 5.33 -5.35
N GLY A 122 -12.64 5.00 -5.26
CA GLY A 122 -13.53 4.80 -6.40
C GLY A 122 -14.68 5.79 -6.40
N LYS A 123 -15.40 5.85 -7.50
CA LYS A 123 -16.62 6.68 -7.66
C LYS A 123 -17.76 6.15 -6.80
N ASP A 124 -17.82 4.82 -6.68
CA ASP A 124 -18.79 4.09 -5.89
C ASP A 124 -18.11 2.83 -5.34
N LEU A 125 -18.86 2.03 -4.60
CA LEU A 125 -18.32 0.83 -3.96
C LEU A 125 -17.82 -0.19 -4.99
N ALA A 126 -18.56 -0.41 -6.07
CA ALA A 126 -18.18 -1.35 -7.12
C ALA A 126 -16.90 -0.92 -7.84
N ASP A 127 -16.74 0.37 -8.12
CA ASP A 127 -15.54 0.94 -8.73
C ASP A 127 -14.33 0.81 -7.80
N ALA A 128 -14.52 1.08 -6.50
CA ALA A 128 -13.46 0.91 -5.50
C ALA A 128 -13.02 -0.55 -5.39
N ASP A 129 -13.96 -1.50 -5.39
CA ASP A 129 -13.66 -2.93 -5.37
C ASP A 129 -12.88 -3.35 -6.61
N GLU A 130 -13.29 -2.93 -7.79
CA GLU A 130 -12.61 -3.23 -9.05
C GLU A 130 -11.18 -2.68 -9.06
N LYS A 131 -11.00 -1.44 -8.65
CA LYS A 131 -9.67 -0.80 -8.54
C LYS A 131 -8.77 -1.53 -7.54
N SER A 132 -9.33 -1.93 -6.41
CA SER A 132 -8.62 -2.69 -5.38
C SER A 132 -8.14 -4.05 -5.90
N GLU A 133 -9.01 -4.79 -6.59
CA GLU A 133 -8.68 -6.10 -7.17
C GLU A 133 -7.61 -5.98 -8.26
N LYS A 134 -7.74 -5.00 -9.14
CA LYS A 134 -6.74 -4.75 -10.19
C LYS A 134 -5.38 -4.40 -9.62
N LEU A 135 -5.35 -3.53 -8.63
CA LEU A 135 -4.09 -3.14 -7.99
C LEU A 135 -3.44 -4.33 -7.28
N ALA A 136 -4.23 -5.16 -6.60
CA ALA A 136 -3.73 -6.37 -5.95
C ALA A 136 -3.01 -7.30 -6.93
N VAL A 137 -3.60 -7.56 -8.09
CA VAL A 137 -3.02 -8.41 -9.14
C VAL A 137 -1.73 -7.79 -9.68
N ILE A 138 -1.76 -6.51 -10.02
CA ILE A 138 -0.61 -5.79 -10.58
C ILE A 138 0.58 -5.81 -9.62
N VAL A 139 0.36 -5.49 -8.35
CA VAL A 139 1.40 -5.45 -7.34
C VAL A 139 1.98 -6.84 -7.08
N LYS A 140 1.11 -7.83 -6.96
CA LYS A 140 1.52 -9.21 -6.74
C LYS A 140 2.41 -9.74 -7.88
N ASP A 141 1.99 -9.51 -9.11
CA ASP A 141 2.75 -9.91 -10.30
C ASP A 141 4.10 -9.19 -10.37
N LEU A 142 4.11 -7.88 -10.15
CA LEU A 142 5.33 -7.08 -10.18
C LEU A 142 6.34 -7.57 -9.13
N LEU A 143 5.90 -7.77 -7.90
CA LEU A 143 6.78 -8.23 -6.81
C LEU A 143 7.31 -9.63 -7.06
N ASN A 144 6.50 -10.53 -7.60
CA ASN A 144 6.95 -11.87 -7.95
C ASN A 144 8.03 -11.86 -9.03
N GLN A 145 8.00 -10.91 -9.95
CA GLN A 145 9.03 -10.73 -10.98
C GLN A 145 10.36 -10.23 -10.41
N LEU A 146 10.33 -9.52 -9.29
CA LEU A 146 11.53 -8.97 -8.64
C LEU A 146 12.29 -9.98 -7.79
N GLY A 147 11.66 -11.08 -7.43
CA GLY A 147 12.31 -12.19 -6.70
C GLY A 147 12.99 -13.23 -7.61
#